data_6f07d9d2e1cd9e805cb20bc0e9bcec16
#
_entry.id   6f07d9d2e1cd9e805cb20bc0e9bcec16
#
_cell.length_a   1.000
_cell.length_b   1.000
_cell.length_c   1.000
_cell.angle_alpha   90.00
_cell.angle_beta   90.00
_cell.angle_gamma   90.00
#
_symmetry.space_group_name_H-M   'P 1'
#
loop_
_entity.id
_entity.type
_entity.pdbx_description
1 polymer ?
#
loop_
_entity_poly.entity_id
_entity_poly.type
_entity_poly.pdbx_seq_one_letter_code
_entity_poly.pdbx_strand_id
1 'polypeptide(L)'
;FLIGGVTGKVSGRVIDSNTNEALIGVNVMLIGTTLGAATDEEGYYHILNVPPGFYDLRSNMIGYAEKTITGVRVEIDLTAVIDLDLSVEAIEGEMITVAANQKLVKVDVASSQKSISSEKISEMPVSSVTEVVGLSAGVSGLSVRGGGYNETQFMVDGLVLNDERTSEPTTGIPLSSIQDISLQTGGFGAEYRNARSGVINVVTKEGNKDSYSGSISFRQSPSGQKHFGMSPYDAESFWFKPYLDDDVCWTGTNNGNWDEYQQRQYPSFDGWNSISEQTLADDDPSNDLTPTGAQKVFSWEHRLNGAIQLPDVNIDAGFGGPVPFISDRLGDLRFYFSTRQEQDMYLYEVSSPGLYRTSYLFKLTSDLSDRSKLVYSFYNGNMEGTTLSRGGGTSIMNDVWDLASQVNSSGFTMPWRLYTNEYWAPTQVKNTTHGLKYTQFLSNDSFYDLIMKIDSKDYITGHGARRDTTKTYTVFGSGANEWVADEAPIGFFGGPLFSVEGRLAFGGAISTSRDSSKVRTYTLKGNYTKQLNNHHQLKAGGEFVLSNLDLKYGSQNEFLPGGNYWSLMDVDPYRLSIF
;
A
#
# COMPACT_ATOMS: atom_id res chain seq x y z
N PHE A 1 8.76 -2.16 29.80
CA PHE A 1 8.44 -2.70 28.47
C PHE A 1 7.26 -1.91 27.93
N LEU A 2 7.45 -1.23 26.80
CA LEU A 2 6.42 -0.46 26.12
C LEU A 2 5.57 -1.41 25.28
N ILE A 3 4.26 -1.34 25.41
CA ILE A 3 3.31 -2.06 24.56
C ILE A 3 2.84 -1.09 23.49
N GLY A 4 2.86 -1.52 22.22
CA GLY A 4 2.36 -0.76 21.09
C GLY A 4 0.90 -0.38 21.27
N GLY A 5 0.68 0.89 21.59
CA GLY A 5 -0.63 1.49 21.72
C GLY A 5 -1.04 2.24 20.48
N VAL A 6 -2.27 2.67 20.46
CA VAL A 6 -2.81 3.67 19.52
C VAL A 6 -2.97 5.02 20.19
N THR A 7 -2.51 5.16 21.43
CA THR A 7 -2.71 6.31 22.29
C THR A 7 -1.41 6.68 23.00
N GLY A 8 -1.33 7.90 23.49
CA GLY A 8 -0.26 8.39 24.35
C GLY A 8 -0.74 8.62 25.79
N LYS A 9 0.10 9.28 26.55
CA LYS A 9 -0.13 9.65 27.95
C LYS A 9 0.24 11.13 28.18
N VAL A 10 -0.49 11.82 29.03
CA VAL A 10 -0.08 13.14 29.58
C VAL A 10 0.22 12.93 31.06
N SER A 11 1.34 13.44 31.53
CA SER A 11 1.71 13.40 32.96
C SER A 11 2.47 14.66 33.34
N GLY A 12 2.58 14.91 34.61
CA GLY A 12 3.33 16.04 35.16
C GLY A 12 3.15 16.17 36.64
N ARG A 13 3.74 17.22 37.21
CA ARG A 13 3.63 17.58 38.62
C ARG A 13 3.00 18.96 38.76
N VAL A 14 2.12 19.12 39.72
CA VAL A 14 1.50 20.43 40.07
C VAL A 14 2.03 20.91 41.42
N ILE A 15 2.51 22.16 41.44
CA ILE A 15 3.07 22.78 42.63
C ILE A 15 2.45 24.15 42.84
N ASP A 16 2.51 24.65 44.09
CA ASP A 16 2.23 26.06 44.39
C ASP A 16 3.39 26.92 43.88
N SER A 17 3.07 27.96 43.12
CA SER A 17 4.07 28.87 42.51
C SER A 17 4.89 29.68 43.51
N ASN A 18 4.40 29.87 44.75
CA ASN A 18 5.06 30.67 45.77
C ASN A 18 5.86 29.82 46.74
N THR A 19 5.29 28.66 47.17
CA THR A 19 5.91 27.79 48.17
C THR A 19 6.71 26.64 47.59
N ASN A 20 6.51 26.29 46.29
CA ASN A 20 7.00 25.10 45.59
C ASN A 20 6.52 23.79 46.25
N GLU A 21 5.51 23.82 47.09
CA GLU A 21 4.91 22.63 47.67
C GLU A 21 4.02 21.89 46.67
N ALA A 22 3.94 20.56 46.77
CA ALA A 22 3.08 19.74 45.95
C ALA A 22 1.60 20.02 46.24
N LEU A 23 0.79 20.16 45.19
CA LEU A 23 -0.64 20.37 45.32
C LEU A 23 -1.38 19.06 45.07
N ILE A 24 -1.99 18.51 46.14
CA ILE A 24 -2.82 17.31 46.10
C ILE A 24 -4.25 17.62 45.69
N GLY A 25 -4.87 16.77 44.88
CA GLY A 25 -6.27 16.86 44.49
C GLY A 25 -6.57 17.92 43.43
N VAL A 26 -5.56 18.49 42.76
CA VAL A 26 -5.77 19.37 41.60
C VAL A 26 -6.42 18.55 40.48
N ASN A 27 -7.55 19.04 39.97
CA ASN A 27 -8.20 18.40 38.82
C ASN A 27 -7.54 18.90 37.52
N VAL A 28 -6.93 18.00 36.78
CA VAL A 28 -6.26 18.27 35.50
C VAL A 28 -7.03 17.57 34.38
N MET A 29 -7.52 18.32 33.39
CA MET A 29 -8.41 17.82 32.34
C MET A 29 -7.94 18.24 30.94
N LEU A 30 -8.13 17.37 29.93
CA LEU A 30 -8.00 17.72 28.53
C LEU A 30 -9.32 18.31 28.01
N ILE A 31 -9.29 19.58 27.60
CA ILE A 31 -10.48 20.30 27.13
C ILE A 31 -11.07 19.59 25.89
N GLY A 32 -12.41 19.48 25.84
CA GLY A 32 -13.12 18.79 24.75
C GLY A 32 -13.14 17.26 24.86
N THR A 33 -12.62 16.71 25.98
CA THR A 33 -12.64 15.27 26.25
C THR A 33 -13.19 14.97 27.65
N THR A 34 -13.46 13.69 27.93
CA THR A 34 -13.77 13.20 29.29
C THR A 34 -12.52 12.74 30.04
N LEU A 35 -11.32 12.98 29.48
CA LEU A 35 -10.06 12.51 30.03
C LEU A 35 -9.47 13.52 31.00
N GLY A 36 -9.15 13.07 32.21
CA GLY A 36 -8.55 13.86 33.25
C GLY A 36 -8.05 13.02 34.42
N ALA A 37 -7.29 13.62 35.29
CA ALA A 37 -6.79 13.00 36.53
C ALA A 37 -6.69 14.02 37.65
N ALA A 38 -6.81 13.59 38.91
CA ALA A 38 -6.45 14.36 40.08
C ALA A 38 -5.00 14.09 40.46
N THR A 39 -4.32 15.10 41.04
CA THR A 39 -2.95 14.93 41.54
C THR A 39 -2.92 14.07 42.82
N ASP A 40 -1.88 13.27 42.96
CA ASP A 40 -1.58 12.45 44.15
C ASP A 40 -0.96 13.29 45.30
N GLU A 41 -0.53 12.59 46.36
CA GLU A 41 0.07 13.22 47.55
C GLU A 41 1.38 13.98 47.27
N GLU A 42 2.13 13.53 46.24
CA GLU A 42 3.36 14.18 45.77
C GLU A 42 3.12 15.21 44.66
N GLY A 43 1.85 15.47 44.31
CA GLY A 43 1.43 16.42 43.28
C GLY A 43 1.51 15.91 41.86
N TYR A 44 1.75 14.60 41.61
CA TYR A 44 1.79 14.03 40.27
C TYR A 44 0.42 13.67 39.76
N TYR A 45 0.25 13.78 38.42
CA TYR A 45 -0.95 13.34 37.73
C TYR A 45 -0.59 12.52 36.46
N HIS A 46 -1.49 11.61 36.06
CA HIS A 46 -1.35 10.78 34.86
C HIS A 46 -2.70 10.66 34.16
N ILE A 47 -2.77 11.16 32.92
CA ILE A 47 -3.93 10.98 32.06
C ILE A 47 -3.54 9.92 31.02
N LEU A 48 -4.14 8.73 31.14
CA LEU A 48 -3.85 7.57 30.29
C LEU A 48 -4.77 7.50 29.08
N ASN A 49 -4.38 6.72 28.06
CA ASN A 49 -5.18 6.41 26.88
C ASN A 49 -5.63 7.64 26.09
N VAL A 50 -4.78 8.65 25.99
CA VAL A 50 -5.05 9.88 25.25
C VAL A 50 -4.80 9.62 23.75
N PRO A 51 -5.78 9.82 22.86
CA PRO A 51 -5.55 9.73 21.43
C PRO A 51 -4.46 10.72 20.97
N PRO A 52 -3.68 10.40 19.91
CA PRO A 52 -2.69 11.34 19.40
C PRO A 52 -3.36 12.59 18.83
N GLY A 53 -2.78 13.74 19.09
CA GLY A 53 -3.34 15.03 18.68
C GLY A 53 -2.83 16.20 19.50
N PHE A 54 -3.45 17.36 19.29
CA PHE A 54 -3.19 18.58 20.05
C PHE A 54 -4.37 18.86 20.98
N TYR A 55 -4.06 19.18 22.22
CA TYR A 55 -5.03 19.39 23.28
C TYR A 55 -4.70 20.64 24.08
N ASP A 56 -5.72 21.25 24.68
CA ASP A 56 -5.56 22.23 25.72
C ASP A 56 -5.78 21.55 27.07
N LEU A 57 -4.83 21.70 27.97
CA LEU A 57 -4.81 21.11 29.30
C LEU A 57 -5.23 22.18 30.32
N ARG A 58 -6.28 21.89 31.06
CA ARG A 58 -6.81 22.79 32.09
C ARG A 58 -6.61 22.18 33.47
N SER A 59 -6.10 23.00 34.41
CA SER A 59 -5.96 22.66 35.84
C SER A 59 -6.83 23.57 36.69
N ASN A 60 -7.55 22.98 37.65
CA ASN A 60 -8.45 23.65 38.55
C ASN A 60 -8.31 23.12 39.98
N MET A 61 -8.22 24.00 40.96
CA MET A 61 -8.22 23.69 42.39
C MET A 61 -8.83 24.85 43.19
N ILE A 62 -9.63 24.53 44.20
CA ILE A 62 -10.27 25.55 45.05
C ILE A 62 -9.20 26.39 45.76
N GLY A 63 -9.28 27.74 45.62
CA GLY A 63 -8.32 28.67 46.20
C GLY A 63 -7.11 28.99 45.31
N TYR A 64 -7.04 28.41 44.09
CA TYR A 64 -6.01 28.71 43.12
C TYR A 64 -6.61 29.19 41.79
N ALA A 65 -5.86 30.03 41.08
CA ALA A 65 -6.25 30.52 39.78
C ALA A 65 -6.25 29.36 38.77
N GLU A 66 -7.29 29.29 37.92
CA GLU A 66 -7.37 28.31 36.84
C GLU A 66 -6.26 28.54 35.81
N LYS A 67 -5.52 27.49 35.44
CA LYS A 67 -4.45 27.57 34.45
C LYS A 67 -4.73 26.65 33.27
N THR A 68 -4.65 27.23 32.07
CA THR A 68 -4.78 26.50 30.82
C THR A 68 -3.48 26.53 30.04
N ILE A 69 -2.98 25.35 29.65
CA ILE A 69 -1.83 25.17 28.76
C ILE A 69 -2.36 24.75 27.38
N THR A 70 -2.11 25.57 26.36
CA THR A 70 -2.60 25.36 25.00
C THR A 70 -1.57 24.62 24.14
N GLY A 71 -2.05 23.79 23.18
CA GLY A 71 -1.21 23.15 22.17
C GLY A 71 -0.36 22.00 22.72
N VAL A 72 -0.81 21.29 23.76
CA VAL A 72 -0.16 20.07 24.24
C VAL A 72 -0.26 18.97 23.18
N ARG A 73 0.87 18.59 22.59
CA ARG A 73 0.93 17.51 21.63
C ARG A 73 1.07 16.17 22.32
N VAL A 74 0.15 15.26 22.03
CA VAL A 74 0.19 13.85 22.44
C VAL A 74 0.54 13.00 21.23
N GLU A 75 1.54 12.12 21.38
CA GLU A 75 2.02 11.23 20.35
C GLU A 75 1.80 9.75 20.77
N ILE A 76 1.70 8.86 19.80
CA ILE A 76 1.49 7.42 20.02
C ILE A 76 2.63 6.85 20.88
N ASP A 77 2.28 6.08 21.91
CA ASP A 77 3.21 5.39 22.84
C ASP A 77 4.19 6.30 23.57
N LEU A 78 3.93 7.61 23.61
CA LEU A 78 4.79 8.57 24.26
C LEU A 78 4.07 9.30 25.39
N THR A 79 4.85 9.84 26.33
CA THR A 79 4.37 10.67 27.43
C THR A 79 4.64 12.14 27.13
N ALA A 80 3.60 12.95 27.07
CA ALA A 80 3.71 14.40 27.12
C ALA A 80 3.85 14.83 28.57
N VAL A 81 5.03 15.32 28.95
CA VAL A 81 5.30 15.76 30.35
C VAL A 81 5.03 17.25 30.45
N ILE A 82 4.03 17.64 31.24
CA ILE A 82 3.58 19.00 31.45
C ILE A 82 3.53 19.29 32.96
N ASP A 83 4.52 19.99 33.47
CA ASP A 83 4.54 20.45 34.87
C ASP A 83 3.77 21.76 34.97
N LEU A 84 3.03 21.93 36.06
CA LEU A 84 2.17 23.08 36.32
C LEU A 84 2.54 23.74 37.66
N ASP A 85 2.59 25.06 37.67
CA ASP A 85 2.67 25.87 38.85
C ASP A 85 1.37 26.71 38.96
N LEU A 86 0.66 26.60 40.08
CA LEU A 86 -0.57 27.34 40.33
C LEU A 86 -0.32 28.45 41.33
N SER A 87 -0.87 29.62 41.06
CA SER A 87 -0.88 30.76 41.99
C SER A 87 -2.16 30.80 42.79
N VAL A 88 -2.08 31.24 44.05
CA VAL A 88 -3.27 31.48 44.87
C VAL A 88 -4.12 32.57 44.20
N GLU A 89 -5.40 32.32 44.08
CA GLU A 89 -6.33 33.25 43.47
C GLU A 89 -6.48 34.51 44.33
N ALA A 90 -6.01 35.65 43.82
CA ALA A 90 -6.11 36.92 44.50
C ALA A 90 -7.41 37.65 44.15
N ILE A 91 -8.06 37.35 43.04
CA ILE A 91 -9.33 37.93 42.53
C ILE A 91 -10.07 36.82 41.75
N GLU A 92 -11.35 36.55 42.07
CA GLU A 92 -12.18 35.57 41.38
C GLU A 92 -12.19 35.80 39.85
N GLY A 93 -11.73 34.82 39.08
CA GLY A 93 -11.90 34.75 37.61
C GLY A 93 -10.68 35.02 36.74
N GLU A 94 -9.47 35.09 37.27
CA GLU A 94 -8.26 35.22 36.44
C GLU A 94 -7.85 33.88 35.83
N MET A 95 -8.03 33.71 34.49
CA MET A 95 -7.56 32.57 33.74
C MET A 95 -6.18 32.86 33.14
N ILE A 96 -5.21 32.01 33.43
CA ILE A 96 -3.85 32.14 32.90
C ILE A 96 -3.70 31.15 31.72
N THR A 97 -3.48 31.65 30.50
CA THR A 97 -3.26 30.84 29.31
C THR A 97 -1.79 30.90 28.87
N VAL A 98 -1.13 29.75 28.73
CA VAL A 98 0.28 29.64 28.35
C VAL A 98 0.43 28.61 27.24
N ALA A 99 1.27 28.87 26.24
CA ALA A 99 1.59 27.88 25.20
C ALA A 99 2.50 26.78 25.77
N ALA A 100 2.25 25.53 25.35
CA ALA A 100 3.03 24.37 25.78
C ALA A 100 4.49 24.51 25.35
N ASN A 101 5.42 24.43 26.29
CA ASN A 101 6.86 24.29 26.01
C ASN A 101 7.28 22.83 26.16
N GLN A 102 7.17 22.05 25.08
CA GLN A 102 7.54 20.66 25.12
C GLN A 102 9.05 20.47 25.03
N LYS A 103 9.62 19.65 25.91
CA LYS A 103 11.03 19.29 25.88
C LYS A 103 11.35 18.50 24.59
N LEU A 104 12.37 18.93 23.85
CA LEU A 104 12.86 18.27 22.63
C LEU A 104 13.40 16.86 22.89
N VAL A 105 13.81 16.55 24.10
CA VAL A 105 14.36 15.24 24.50
C VAL A 105 13.28 14.43 25.19
N LYS A 106 12.93 13.29 24.57
CA LYS A 106 11.96 12.32 25.11
C LYS A 106 12.70 11.34 26.00
N VAL A 107 12.56 11.46 27.31
CA VAL A 107 13.32 10.69 28.32
C VAL A 107 12.82 9.24 28.43
N ASP A 108 11.57 8.97 28.03
CA ASP A 108 10.88 7.68 28.24
C ASP A 108 11.08 6.66 27.10
N VAL A 109 11.87 7.01 26.09
CA VAL A 109 11.92 6.19 24.85
C VAL A 109 13.13 5.27 24.89
N ALA A 110 12.91 3.98 25.16
CA ALA A 110 13.90 2.92 25.01
C ALA A 110 14.10 2.51 23.52
N SER A 111 13.24 2.98 22.61
CA SER A 111 13.22 2.65 21.18
C SER A 111 13.55 3.85 20.31
N SER A 112 14.11 3.59 19.12
CA SER A 112 14.23 4.63 18.09
C SER A 112 12.88 4.83 17.41
N GLN A 113 12.10 5.79 17.92
CA GLN A 113 10.74 6.07 17.46
C GLN A 113 10.62 7.50 16.91
N LYS A 114 9.86 7.64 15.80
CA LYS A 114 9.49 8.91 15.17
C LYS A 114 7.99 8.95 14.97
N SER A 115 7.33 10.04 15.38
CA SER A 115 5.93 10.32 15.10
C SER A 115 5.80 11.36 13.99
N ILE A 116 4.85 11.14 13.07
CA ILE A 116 4.54 12.04 11.94
C ILE A 116 3.04 12.34 12.00
N SER A 117 2.68 13.57 12.34
CA SER A 117 1.29 13.99 12.46
C SER A 117 0.63 14.32 11.13
N SER A 118 -0.70 14.34 11.12
CA SER A 118 -1.52 14.72 9.95
C SER A 118 -1.15 16.10 9.39
N GLU A 119 -0.81 17.08 10.23
CA GLU A 119 -0.40 18.42 9.81
C GLU A 119 0.89 18.35 8.99
N LYS A 120 1.90 17.62 9.47
CA LYS A 120 3.15 17.42 8.75
C LYS A 120 2.96 16.67 7.44
N ILE A 121 2.07 15.65 7.43
CA ILE A 121 1.74 14.90 6.21
C ILE A 121 1.13 15.83 5.16
N SER A 122 0.25 16.74 5.56
CA SER A 122 -0.41 17.69 4.66
C SER A 122 0.54 18.69 4.00
N GLU A 123 1.70 18.96 4.62
CA GLU A 123 2.75 19.84 4.11
C GLU A 123 3.74 19.12 3.16
N MET A 124 3.71 17.79 3.13
CA MET A 124 4.62 16.99 2.33
C MET A 124 4.07 16.76 0.91
N PRO A 125 4.91 16.77 -0.14
CA PRO A 125 4.49 16.45 -1.50
C PRO A 125 4.41 14.92 -1.72
N VAL A 126 3.65 14.23 -0.88
CA VAL A 126 3.51 12.76 -0.88
C VAL A 126 2.10 12.35 -1.26
N SER A 127 1.96 11.12 -1.73
CA SER A 127 0.69 10.55 -2.17
C SER A 127 0.33 9.25 -1.43
N SER A 128 1.25 8.66 -0.67
CA SER A 128 1.04 7.38 0.01
C SER A 128 1.73 7.31 1.36
N VAL A 129 1.25 6.41 2.23
CA VAL A 129 1.90 6.10 3.53
C VAL A 129 3.34 5.64 3.33
N THR A 130 3.60 4.86 2.28
CA THR A 130 4.94 4.38 1.93
C THR A 130 5.90 5.53 1.65
N GLU A 131 5.45 6.54 0.91
CA GLU A 131 6.25 7.74 0.65
C GLU A 131 6.50 8.55 1.93
N VAL A 132 5.45 8.76 2.76
CA VAL A 132 5.60 9.46 4.05
C VAL A 132 6.67 8.83 4.92
N VAL A 133 6.61 7.51 5.08
CA VAL A 133 7.54 6.74 5.92
C VAL A 133 8.93 6.71 5.29
N GLY A 134 9.02 6.56 3.96
CA GLY A 134 10.26 6.54 3.19
C GLY A 134 11.11 7.82 3.29
N LEU A 135 10.50 8.97 3.66
CA LEU A 135 11.23 10.21 3.96
C LEU A 135 11.95 10.19 5.32
N SER A 136 11.85 9.09 6.07
CA SER A 136 12.52 8.98 7.37
C SER A 136 13.92 8.41 7.24
N ALA A 137 14.87 8.89 8.07
CA ALA A 137 16.24 8.41 8.04
C ALA A 137 16.33 6.90 8.29
N GLY A 138 17.09 6.19 7.44
CA GLY A 138 17.26 4.74 7.51
C GLY A 138 16.08 3.93 6.98
N VAL A 139 15.17 4.56 6.24
CA VAL A 139 14.02 3.90 5.61
C VAL A 139 14.04 4.13 4.11
N SER A 140 13.78 3.08 3.34
CA SER A 140 13.61 3.12 1.88
C SER A 140 12.31 2.38 1.53
N GLY A 141 11.27 3.12 1.12
CA GLY A 141 9.92 2.58 0.99
C GLY A 141 9.42 2.03 2.34
N LEU A 142 9.25 0.72 2.43
CA LEU A 142 8.89 0.00 3.67
C LEU A 142 10.07 -0.79 4.28
N SER A 143 11.23 -0.76 3.65
CA SER A 143 12.46 -1.37 4.16
C SER A 143 13.07 -0.48 5.24
N VAL A 144 13.19 -0.98 6.45
CA VAL A 144 13.75 -0.26 7.60
C VAL A 144 15.13 -0.81 7.90
N ARG A 145 16.15 0.06 7.96
CA ARG A 145 17.55 -0.29 8.27
C ARG A 145 18.10 -1.44 7.43
N GLY A 146 17.69 -1.54 6.16
CA GLY A 146 18.15 -2.58 5.22
C GLY A 146 17.48 -3.94 5.37
N GLY A 147 16.48 -4.09 6.24
CA GLY A 147 15.65 -5.28 6.31
C GLY A 147 14.67 -5.37 5.14
N GLY A 148 14.12 -6.57 4.89
CA GLY A 148 13.09 -6.76 3.88
C GLY A 148 11.79 -6.02 4.20
N TYR A 149 11.07 -5.57 3.20
CA TYR A 149 9.76 -4.92 3.39
C TYR A 149 8.73 -5.86 4.07
N ASN A 150 8.85 -7.17 3.85
CA ASN A 150 8.05 -8.21 4.51
C ASN A 150 8.47 -8.50 5.96
N GLU A 151 9.56 -7.90 6.44
CA GLU A 151 10.01 -7.95 7.83
C GLU A 151 9.52 -6.77 8.66
N THR A 152 8.88 -5.80 8.00
CA THR A 152 8.24 -4.64 8.64
C THR A 152 6.81 -4.97 9.01
N GLN A 153 6.46 -4.77 10.27
CA GLN A 153 5.09 -4.91 10.73
C GLN A 153 4.32 -3.61 10.47
N PHE A 154 3.23 -3.72 9.71
CA PHE A 154 2.34 -2.61 9.43
C PHE A 154 1.04 -2.75 10.21
N MET A 155 0.66 -1.70 10.91
CA MET A 155 -0.52 -1.69 11.77
C MET A 155 -1.40 -0.49 11.48
N VAL A 156 -2.71 -0.67 11.61
CA VAL A 156 -3.69 0.41 11.57
C VAL A 156 -4.60 0.27 12.79
N ASP A 157 -4.68 1.33 13.58
CA ASP A 157 -5.44 1.37 14.84
C ASP A 157 -5.07 0.21 15.81
N GLY A 158 -3.80 -0.22 15.80
CA GLY A 158 -3.31 -1.32 16.63
C GLY A 158 -3.59 -2.73 16.08
N LEU A 159 -4.14 -2.83 14.88
CA LEU A 159 -4.41 -4.09 14.18
C LEU A 159 -3.37 -4.32 13.08
N VAL A 160 -2.72 -5.47 13.09
CA VAL A 160 -1.74 -5.85 12.05
C VAL A 160 -2.46 -6.04 10.72
N LEU A 161 -1.99 -5.36 9.67
CA LEU A 161 -2.47 -5.46 8.29
C LEU A 161 -1.41 -6.02 7.33
N ASN A 162 -0.53 -6.89 7.82
CA ASN A 162 0.31 -7.68 6.94
C ASN A 162 -0.50 -8.83 6.35
N ASP A 163 -0.13 -9.21 5.15
CA ASP A 163 -0.69 -10.37 4.47
C ASP A 163 -0.17 -11.67 5.10
N GLU A 164 -1.03 -12.58 5.53
CA GLU A 164 -0.60 -13.86 6.13
C GLU A 164 0.01 -14.82 5.09
N ARG A 165 -0.19 -14.60 3.79
CA ARG A 165 0.38 -15.40 2.70
C ARG A 165 1.79 -14.94 2.31
N THR A 166 1.97 -13.61 2.16
CA THR A 166 3.22 -13.01 1.65
C THR A 166 4.03 -12.28 2.71
N SER A 167 3.43 -12.03 3.89
CA SER A 167 3.94 -11.13 4.94
C SER A 167 4.08 -9.66 4.51
N GLU A 168 3.55 -9.30 3.35
CA GLU A 168 3.64 -7.95 2.82
C GLU A 168 2.64 -7.00 3.50
N PRO A 169 3.06 -5.77 3.81
CA PRO A 169 2.18 -4.74 4.36
C PRO A 169 1.07 -4.31 3.40
N THR A 170 -0.15 -4.17 3.89
CA THR A 170 -1.27 -3.56 3.16
C THR A 170 -1.31 -2.06 3.39
N THR A 171 -0.72 -1.27 2.50
CA THR A 171 -0.45 0.17 2.69
C THR A 171 -1.46 1.11 2.03
N GLY A 172 -2.51 0.60 1.40
CA GLY A 172 -3.51 1.38 0.67
C GLY A 172 -4.43 2.24 1.55
N ILE A 173 -3.92 2.83 2.65
CA ILE A 173 -4.69 3.66 3.57
C ILE A 173 -4.78 5.09 3.01
N PRO A 174 -5.99 5.70 2.94
CA PRO A 174 -6.14 7.11 2.56
C PRO A 174 -5.38 8.03 3.48
N LEU A 175 -4.57 8.95 2.94
CA LEU A 175 -3.80 9.92 3.75
C LEU A 175 -4.72 10.86 4.53
N SER A 176 -5.89 11.20 3.98
CA SER A 176 -6.91 12.01 4.64
C SER A 176 -7.43 11.38 5.94
N SER A 177 -7.35 10.04 6.06
CA SER A 177 -7.77 9.32 7.27
C SER A 177 -6.75 9.34 8.39
N ILE A 178 -5.50 9.73 8.13
CA ILE A 178 -4.41 9.57 9.09
C ILE A 178 -4.43 10.70 10.11
N GLN A 179 -4.40 10.33 11.39
CA GLN A 179 -4.19 11.24 12.52
C GLN A 179 -2.71 11.35 12.87
N ASP A 180 -2.03 10.19 12.96
CA ASP A 180 -0.61 10.12 13.30
C ASP A 180 0.00 8.82 12.78
N ILE A 181 1.29 8.83 12.43
CA ILE A 181 2.07 7.64 12.07
C ILE A 181 3.23 7.52 13.06
N SER A 182 3.30 6.40 13.76
CA SER A 182 4.46 6.04 14.57
C SER A 182 5.35 5.07 13.80
N LEU A 183 6.61 5.45 13.60
CA LEU A 183 7.65 4.62 13.01
C LEU A 183 8.66 4.23 14.10
N GLN A 184 8.78 2.95 14.39
CA GLN A 184 9.80 2.40 15.27
C GLN A 184 10.83 1.63 14.44
N THR A 185 12.11 1.99 14.60
CA THR A 185 13.21 1.41 13.83
C THR A 185 14.12 0.51 14.67
N GLY A 186 13.75 0.23 15.91
CA GLY A 186 14.47 -0.66 16.85
C GLY A 186 13.94 -0.53 18.26
N GLY A 187 14.25 -1.51 19.11
CA GLY A 187 13.79 -1.54 20.51
C GLY A 187 12.30 -1.89 20.63
N PHE A 188 11.81 -2.80 19.80
CA PHE A 188 10.40 -3.19 19.77
C PHE A 188 9.95 -3.82 21.09
N GLY A 189 8.73 -3.48 21.52
CA GLY A 189 8.07 -4.13 22.65
C GLY A 189 7.67 -5.58 22.34
N ALA A 190 7.33 -6.33 23.39
CA ALA A 190 7.00 -7.76 23.27
C ALA A 190 5.74 -8.03 22.42
N GLU A 191 4.86 -7.05 22.27
CA GLU A 191 3.65 -7.10 21.45
C GLU A 191 3.91 -7.10 19.94
N TYR A 192 5.07 -6.58 19.49
CA TYR A 192 5.47 -6.51 18.07
C TYR A 192 6.25 -7.77 17.64
N ARG A 193 5.66 -8.93 17.83
CA ARG A 193 6.32 -10.24 17.74
C ARG A 193 6.94 -10.60 16.41
N ASN A 194 6.33 -10.15 15.32
CA ASN A 194 6.79 -10.45 13.97
C ASN A 194 7.61 -9.31 13.36
N ALA A 195 7.80 -8.21 14.10
CA ALA A 195 8.65 -7.12 13.65
C ALA A 195 10.13 -7.53 13.74
N ARG A 196 10.81 -7.58 12.60
CA ARG A 196 12.23 -7.89 12.49
C ARG A 196 13.05 -6.67 12.12
N SER A 197 12.53 -5.81 11.26
CA SER A 197 13.21 -4.62 10.76
C SER A 197 12.58 -3.31 11.25
N GLY A 198 11.27 -3.23 11.30
CA GLY A 198 10.54 -2.03 11.71
C GLY A 198 9.09 -2.26 12.10
N VAL A 199 8.51 -1.27 12.79
CA VAL A 199 7.07 -1.20 13.06
C VAL A 199 6.56 0.14 12.56
N ILE A 200 5.54 0.10 11.72
CA ILE A 200 4.79 1.26 11.26
C ILE A 200 3.38 1.14 11.82
N ASN A 201 2.99 2.04 12.70
CA ASN A 201 1.65 2.06 13.27
C ASN A 201 0.93 3.34 12.86
N VAL A 202 -0.13 3.20 12.08
CA VAL A 202 -0.99 4.28 11.60
C VAL A 202 -2.20 4.38 12.51
N VAL A 203 -2.42 5.53 13.12
CA VAL A 203 -3.68 5.81 13.84
C VAL A 203 -4.56 6.67 12.95
N THR A 204 -5.78 6.23 12.74
CA THR A 204 -6.73 6.92 11.87
C THR A 204 -7.61 7.89 12.66
N LYS A 205 -8.05 8.95 11.97
CA LYS A 205 -8.93 9.99 12.53
C LYS A 205 -10.24 9.41 13.05
N GLU A 206 -10.73 9.99 14.11
CA GLU A 206 -12.11 9.84 14.58
C GLU A 206 -12.89 11.09 14.18
N GLY A 207 -14.20 10.98 14.02
CA GLY A 207 -15.05 12.16 13.85
C GLY A 207 -14.97 13.08 15.07
N ASN A 208 -15.07 14.38 14.86
CA ASN A 208 -15.23 15.32 15.97
C ASN A 208 -16.65 15.18 16.56
N LYS A 209 -16.81 15.45 17.86
CA LYS A 209 -18.10 15.37 18.55
C LYS A 209 -19.07 16.48 18.15
N ASP A 210 -18.53 17.70 17.93
CA ASP A 210 -19.31 18.93 17.83
C ASP A 210 -19.30 19.54 16.42
N SER A 211 -18.40 19.11 15.55
CA SER A 211 -18.21 19.72 14.24
C SER A 211 -17.90 18.72 13.14
N TYR A 212 -18.27 19.08 11.91
CA TYR A 212 -17.87 18.34 10.72
C TYR A 212 -16.57 18.88 10.17
N SER A 213 -15.71 18.00 9.73
CA SER A 213 -14.47 18.33 9.05
C SER A 213 -14.25 17.42 7.86
N GLY A 214 -13.61 17.93 6.82
CA GLY A 214 -13.27 17.13 5.66
C GLY A 214 -12.12 17.72 4.88
N SER A 215 -11.48 16.88 4.08
CA SER A 215 -10.41 17.25 3.17
C SER A 215 -10.52 16.46 1.88
N ILE A 216 -10.10 17.07 0.79
CA ILE A 216 -9.98 16.42 -0.51
C ILE A 216 -8.67 16.85 -1.16
N SER A 217 -7.94 15.88 -1.68
CA SER A 217 -6.76 16.10 -2.52
C SER A 217 -7.01 15.44 -3.88
N PHE A 218 -6.80 16.20 -4.96
CA PHE A 218 -6.89 15.71 -6.32
C PHE A 218 -5.58 16.03 -7.04
N ARG A 219 -4.96 15.00 -7.61
CA ARG A 219 -3.75 15.14 -8.42
C ARG A 219 -3.96 14.41 -9.74
N GLN A 220 -3.52 15.03 -10.82
CA GLN A 220 -3.60 14.45 -12.15
C GLN A 220 -2.33 14.77 -12.92
N SER A 221 -1.74 13.73 -13.57
CA SER A 221 -0.74 13.92 -14.62
C SER A 221 -1.37 13.64 -15.97
N PRO A 222 -1.14 14.47 -16.98
CA PRO A 222 -1.76 14.26 -18.30
C PRO A 222 -1.29 12.94 -18.90
N SER A 223 -2.12 12.36 -19.78
CA SER A 223 -1.73 11.24 -20.61
C SER A 223 -0.58 11.61 -21.55
N GLY A 224 0.24 10.64 -21.91
CA GLY A 224 1.35 10.84 -22.85
C GLY A 224 2.46 9.82 -22.68
N GLN A 225 3.48 10.00 -23.49
CA GLN A 225 4.68 9.17 -23.43
C GLN A 225 5.42 9.40 -22.11
N LYS A 226 5.60 8.30 -21.32
CA LYS A 226 6.27 8.34 -20.01
C LYS A 226 7.76 8.01 -20.05
N HIS A 227 8.38 8.08 -21.23
CA HIS A 227 9.80 7.82 -21.42
C HIS A 227 10.42 8.88 -22.32
N PHE A 228 11.73 9.06 -22.21
CA PHE A 228 12.49 9.90 -23.09
C PHE A 228 12.91 9.14 -24.35
N GLY A 229 13.10 9.86 -25.45
CA GLY A 229 13.55 9.31 -26.72
C GLY A 229 12.42 8.74 -27.57
N MET A 230 12.82 8.03 -28.62
CA MET A 230 11.91 7.45 -29.61
C MET A 230 11.09 6.31 -28.99
N SER A 231 9.83 6.21 -29.37
CA SER A 231 8.98 5.11 -28.96
C SER A 231 9.54 3.77 -29.48
N PRO A 232 9.56 2.69 -28.68
CA PRO A 232 9.93 1.37 -29.18
C PRO A 232 8.96 0.84 -30.25
N TYR A 233 7.82 1.48 -30.43
CA TYR A 233 6.85 1.17 -31.48
C TYR A 233 7.06 1.99 -32.77
N ASP A 234 8.03 2.88 -32.81
CA ASP A 234 8.36 3.67 -33.99
C ASP A 234 9.16 2.82 -35.00
N ALA A 235 8.82 2.93 -36.29
CA ALA A 235 9.52 2.22 -37.37
C ALA A 235 11.03 2.53 -37.43
N GLU A 236 11.42 3.75 -37.00
CA GLU A 236 12.81 4.18 -36.93
C GLU A 236 13.52 3.75 -35.63
N SER A 237 12.79 3.06 -34.72
CA SER A 237 13.35 2.63 -33.44
C SER A 237 14.43 1.56 -33.61
N PHE A 238 15.26 1.41 -32.57
CA PHE A 238 16.27 0.36 -32.50
C PHE A 238 15.72 -1.07 -32.84
N TRP A 239 14.46 -1.33 -32.50
CA TRP A 239 13.83 -2.63 -32.64
C TRP A 239 13.20 -2.87 -34.01
N PHE A 240 12.94 -1.82 -34.81
CA PHE A 240 12.22 -1.95 -36.09
C PHE A 240 13.07 -1.56 -37.29
N LYS A 241 13.94 -0.58 -37.17
CA LYS A 241 14.66 -0.02 -38.32
C LYS A 241 15.39 -1.05 -39.19
N PRO A 242 16.14 -2.02 -38.65
CA PRO A 242 16.83 -3.03 -39.48
C PRO A 242 15.89 -3.88 -40.33
N TYR A 243 14.63 -4.04 -39.89
CA TYR A 243 13.65 -4.91 -40.51
C TYR A 243 12.69 -4.18 -41.47
N LEU A 244 12.62 -2.86 -41.39
CA LEU A 244 11.66 -2.05 -42.15
C LEU A 244 12.33 -1.03 -43.07
N ASP A 245 13.59 -0.67 -42.87
CA ASP A 245 14.34 0.25 -43.73
C ASP A 245 14.63 -0.43 -45.07
N ASP A 246 14.07 0.12 -46.16
CA ASP A 246 14.18 -0.45 -47.51
C ASP A 246 15.62 -0.57 -48.02
N ASP A 247 16.55 0.20 -47.50
CA ASP A 247 17.96 0.17 -47.89
C ASP A 247 18.67 -1.12 -47.43
N VAL A 248 18.20 -1.72 -46.34
CA VAL A 248 18.88 -2.89 -45.72
C VAL A 248 17.96 -4.07 -45.44
N CYS A 249 16.65 -3.86 -45.27
CA CYS A 249 15.75 -4.91 -44.82
C CYS A 249 15.67 -6.13 -45.74
N TRP A 250 15.98 -6.00 -47.03
CA TRP A 250 15.92 -7.09 -48.00
C TRP A 250 17.22 -7.91 -48.06
N THR A 251 18.37 -7.23 -48.01
CA THR A 251 19.68 -7.85 -48.28
C THR A 251 20.63 -7.81 -47.08
N GLY A 252 20.17 -7.31 -45.97
CA GLY A 252 20.89 -7.27 -44.70
C GLY A 252 21.58 -5.95 -44.38
N THR A 253 21.82 -5.72 -43.08
CA THR A 253 22.44 -4.50 -42.55
C THR A 253 23.90 -4.33 -42.94
N ASN A 254 24.56 -5.39 -43.46
CA ASN A 254 25.93 -5.40 -43.91
C ASN A 254 26.09 -5.25 -45.44
N ASN A 255 25.03 -4.85 -46.14
CA ASN A 255 25.01 -4.74 -47.61
C ASN A 255 25.78 -3.50 -48.15
N GLY A 256 26.28 -2.65 -47.28
CA GLY A 256 27.02 -1.45 -47.62
C GLY A 256 26.22 -0.17 -47.74
N ASN A 257 24.89 -0.20 -47.61
CA ASN A 257 24.06 0.99 -47.64
C ASN A 257 24.07 1.75 -46.31
N TRP A 258 24.26 1.05 -45.20
CA TRP A 258 24.52 1.67 -43.92
C TRP A 258 26.01 1.87 -43.67
N ASP A 259 26.37 3.03 -43.12
CA ASP A 259 27.74 3.30 -42.67
C ASP A 259 28.08 2.50 -41.39
N GLU A 260 29.38 2.50 -41.02
CA GLU A 260 29.84 1.79 -39.83
C GLU A 260 29.18 2.28 -38.52
N TYR A 261 28.75 3.54 -38.47
CA TYR A 261 28.14 4.12 -37.28
C TYR A 261 26.72 3.58 -37.12
N GLN A 262 25.93 3.57 -38.20
CA GLN A 262 24.57 2.97 -38.21
C GLN A 262 24.64 1.48 -37.92
N GLN A 263 25.57 0.73 -38.51
CA GLN A 263 25.75 -0.69 -38.24
C GLN A 263 26.05 -1.01 -36.78
N ARG A 264 26.73 -0.13 -36.07
CA ARG A 264 27.01 -0.28 -34.62
C ARG A 264 25.84 0.10 -33.73
N GLN A 265 24.88 0.90 -34.22
CA GLN A 265 23.75 1.38 -33.45
C GLN A 265 22.59 0.41 -33.45
N TYR A 266 22.45 -0.40 -34.49
CA TYR A 266 21.29 -1.27 -34.67
C TYR A 266 21.70 -2.75 -34.66
N PRO A 267 20.75 -3.67 -34.34
CA PRO A 267 21.01 -5.10 -34.44
C PRO A 267 21.39 -5.51 -35.86
N SER A 268 22.32 -6.46 -35.98
CA SER A 268 22.62 -7.08 -37.27
C SER A 268 21.42 -7.89 -37.76
N PHE A 269 21.16 -7.79 -39.06
CA PHE A 269 20.10 -8.53 -39.74
C PHE A 269 20.57 -8.96 -41.12
N ASP A 270 20.32 -10.25 -41.50
CA ASP A 270 20.79 -10.81 -42.77
C ASP A 270 19.85 -10.53 -43.94
N GLY A 271 18.69 -9.86 -43.65
CA GLY A 271 17.70 -9.49 -44.63
C GLY A 271 16.59 -10.52 -44.83
N TRP A 272 15.43 -10.05 -45.29
CA TRP A 272 14.25 -10.88 -45.50
C TRP A 272 14.46 -11.89 -46.63
N ASN A 273 15.35 -11.62 -47.60
CA ASN A 273 15.71 -12.61 -48.64
C ASN A 273 16.37 -13.86 -48.01
N SER A 274 17.31 -13.64 -47.10
CA SER A 274 17.97 -14.76 -46.38
C SER A 274 16.98 -15.55 -45.51
N ILE A 275 16.05 -14.86 -44.85
CA ILE A 275 14.99 -15.51 -44.07
C ILE A 275 14.11 -16.39 -44.99
N SER A 276 13.69 -15.86 -46.15
CA SER A 276 12.91 -16.59 -47.12
C SER A 276 13.66 -17.81 -47.62
N GLU A 277 14.94 -17.68 -47.96
CA GLU A 277 15.77 -18.82 -48.40
C GLU A 277 15.85 -19.91 -47.34
N GLN A 278 15.95 -19.56 -46.06
CA GLN A 278 15.96 -20.50 -44.94
C GLN A 278 14.64 -21.28 -44.82
N THR A 279 13.50 -20.61 -44.97
CA THR A 279 12.18 -21.27 -44.92
C THR A 279 11.89 -22.16 -46.13
N LEU A 280 12.46 -21.82 -47.29
CA LEU A 280 12.32 -22.62 -48.49
C LEU A 280 13.31 -23.78 -48.58
N ALA A 281 14.34 -23.79 -47.76
CA ALA A 281 15.40 -24.80 -47.76
C ALA A 281 15.13 -25.98 -46.83
N ASP A 282 14.15 -25.89 -45.96
CA ASP A 282 13.76 -27.00 -45.10
C ASP A 282 12.70 -27.90 -45.79
N ASP A 283 12.36 -29.02 -45.16
CA ASP A 283 11.39 -29.96 -45.68
C ASP A 283 9.94 -29.66 -45.25
N ASP A 284 9.67 -28.50 -44.65
CA ASP A 284 8.35 -28.13 -44.14
C ASP A 284 7.67 -27.03 -44.99
N PRO A 285 6.82 -27.41 -45.94
CA PRO A 285 6.16 -26.42 -46.79
C PRO A 285 5.14 -25.52 -46.06
N SER A 286 4.84 -25.82 -44.80
CA SER A 286 3.88 -25.03 -44.01
C SER A 286 4.49 -23.70 -43.50
N ASN A 287 5.81 -23.59 -43.50
CA ASN A 287 6.53 -22.41 -43.09
C ASN A 287 7.15 -21.60 -44.24
N ASP A 288 6.93 -21.99 -45.48
CA ASP A 288 7.44 -21.35 -46.69
C ASP A 288 6.99 -19.90 -46.79
N LEU A 289 7.92 -18.97 -46.73
CA LEU A 289 7.66 -17.52 -46.78
C LEU A 289 8.41 -16.87 -47.97
N THR A 290 7.71 -16.02 -48.70
CA THR A 290 8.42 -15.06 -49.57
C THR A 290 9.04 -13.95 -48.71
N PRO A 291 10.10 -13.23 -49.20
CA PRO A 291 10.69 -12.12 -48.44
C PRO A 291 9.66 -11.11 -47.97
N THR A 292 8.76 -10.69 -48.84
CA THR A 292 7.65 -9.78 -48.50
C THR A 292 6.67 -10.42 -47.52
N GLY A 293 6.43 -11.73 -47.62
CA GLY A 293 5.62 -12.48 -46.68
C GLY A 293 6.22 -12.47 -45.29
N ALA A 294 7.52 -12.74 -45.18
CA ALA A 294 8.25 -12.73 -43.92
C ALA A 294 8.19 -11.35 -43.22
N GLN A 295 8.42 -10.25 -43.99
CA GLN A 295 8.28 -8.90 -43.45
C GLN A 295 6.85 -8.59 -42.99
N LYS A 296 5.83 -9.02 -43.72
CA LYS A 296 4.43 -8.82 -43.32
C LYS A 296 4.09 -9.58 -42.06
N VAL A 297 4.58 -10.82 -41.91
CA VAL A 297 4.42 -11.60 -40.69
C VAL A 297 5.09 -10.89 -39.52
N PHE A 298 6.32 -10.46 -39.68
CA PHE A 298 7.03 -9.69 -38.65
C PHE A 298 6.24 -8.43 -38.23
N SER A 299 5.78 -7.62 -39.20
CA SER A 299 5.01 -6.42 -38.93
C SER A 299 3.67 -6.71 -38.26
N TRP A 300 3.04 -7.82 -38.60
CA TRP A 300 1.78 -8.24 -37.99
C TRP A 300 1.97 -8.74 -36.55
N GLU A 301 3.05 -9.47 -36.27
CA GLU A 301 3.36 -9.93 -34.91
C GLU A 301 3.76 -8.82 -33.97
N HIS A 302 4.50 -7.85 -34.49
CA HIS A 302 4.96 -6.70 -33.72
C HIS A 302 4.00 -5.50 -33.90
N ARG A 303 2.69 -5.77 -33.83
CA ARG A 303 1.67 -4.75 -33.91
C ARG A 303 1.87 -3.69 -32.83
N LEU A 304 1.84 -2.46 -33.28
CA LEU A 304 2.11 -1.32 -32.43
C LEU A 304 0.86 -0.93 -31.65
N ASN A 305 0.95 -1.04 -30.35
CA ASN A 305 0.02 -0.34 -29.49
C ASN A 305 0.45 1.12 -29.41
N GLY A 306 -0.50 2.03 -29.47
CA GLY A 306 -0.25 3.45 -29.23
C GLY A 306 0.17 3.70 -27.78
N ALA A 307 0.66 4.92 -27.52
CA ALA A 307 0.86 5.37 -26.15
C ALA A 307 -0.47 5.35 -25.38
N ILE A 308 -0.41 4.99 -24.11
CA ILE A 308 -1.60 4.97 -23.24
C ILE A 308 -2.18 6.39 -23.14
N GLN A 309 -3.44 6.54 -23.55
CA GLN A 309 -4.13 7.85 -23.61
C GLN A 309 -4.88 8.18 -22.32
N LEU A 310 -4.67 7.42 -21.25
CA LEU A 310 -5.27 7.65 -19.94
C LEU A 310 -4.33 8.46 -19.05
N PRO A 311 -4.84 9.42 -18.26
CA PRO A 311 -4.03 10.19 -17.31
C PRO A 311 -3.71 9.35 -16.06
N ASP A 312 -2.65 9.72 -15.34
CA ASP A 312 -2.52 9.30 -13.93
C ASP A 312 -3.45 10.15 -13.07
N VAL A 313 -4.13 9.51 -12.14
CA VAL A 313 -5.09 10.19 -11.24
C VAL A 313 -4.88 9.68 -9.81
N ASN A 314 -4.84 10.61 -8.87
CA ASN A 314 -4.85 10.29 -7.44
C ASN A 314 -5.87 11.19 -6.74
N ILE A 315 -6.89 10.57 -6.14
CA ILE A 315 -7.93 11.23 -5.35
C ILE A 315 -7.82 10.68 -3.93
N ASP A 316 -7.70 11.56 -2.96
CA ASP A 316 -7.75 11.21 -1.54
C ASP A 316 -8.70 12.16 -0.83
N ALA A 317 -9.74 11.62 -0.22
CA ALA A 317 -10.78 12.42 0.43
C ALA A 317 -11.20 11.81 1.75
N GLY A 318 -11.50 12.67 2.73
CA GLY A 318 -11.99 12.26 4.04
C GLY A 318 -13.01 13.26 4.58
N PHE A 319 -13.97 12.74 5.31
CA PHE A 319 -15.03 13.52 5.94
C PHE A 319 -15.52 12.83 7.22
N GLY A 320 -15.74 13.60 8.27
CA GLY A 320 -16.25 13.06 9.53
C GLY A 320 -16.88 14.13 10.43
N GLY A 321 -17.55 13.66 11.47
CA GLY A 321 -18.26 14.49 12.45
C GLY A 321 -19.28 13.69 13.26
N PRO A 322 -20.17 14.36 14.01
CA PRO A 322 -21.23 13.68 14.77
C PRO A 322 -22.23 13.01 13.83
N VAL A 323 -22.77 11.85 14.23
CA VAL A 323 -23.84 11.22 13.46
C VAL A 323 -25.13 12.03 13.65
N PRO A 324 -25.74 12.54 12.57
CA PRO A 324 -26.89 13.42 12.67
C PRO A 324 -28.05 12.81 13.48
N PHE A 325 -28.71 13.61 14.30
CA PHE A 325 -29.93 13.30 15.05
C PHE A 325 -29.82 12.29 16.21
N ILE A 326 -28.75 11.47 16.25
CA ILE A 326 -28.63 10.36 17.22
C ILE A 326 -27.32 10.40 18.02
N SER A 327 -26.39 11.31 17.70
CA SER A 327 -25.09 11.38 18.36
C SER A 327 -25.21 11.38 19.88
N ASP A 328 -25.88 12.37 20.47
CA ASP A 328 -26.00 12.55 21.92
C ASP A 328 -26.69 11.36 22.63
N ARG A 329 -27.58 10.66 21.91
CA ARG A 329 -28.32 9.51 22.48
C ARG A 329 -27.51 8.23 22.52
N LEU A 330 -26.46 8.16 21.70
CA LEU A 330 -25.63 6.97 21.53
C LEU A 330 -24.16 7.26 21.92
N GLY A 331 -23.95 8.04 22.98
CA GLY A 331 -22.64 8.31 23.54
C GLY A 331 -21.74 9.09 22.59
N ASP A 332 -22.19 10.26 22.17
CA ASP A 332 -21.47 11.13 21.23
C ASP A 332 -21.01 10.36 19.98
N LEU A 333 -21.98 9.62 19.41
CA LEU A 333 -21.70 8.77 18.24
C LEU A 333 -21.22 9.63 17.08
N ARG A 334 -20.01 9.32 16.60
CA ARG A 334 -19.33 10.06 15.55
C ARG A 334 -18.71 9.13 14.52
N PHE A 335 -18.56 9.62 13.31
CA PHE A 335 -18.00 8.84 12.20
C PHE A 335 -16.86 9.57 11.52
N TYR A 336 -15.99 8.80 10.87
CA TYR A 336 -15.05 9.28 9.89
C TYR A 336 -15.03 8.33 8.69
N PHE A 337 -15.25 8.87 7.50
CA PHE A 337 -15.15 8.15 6.23
C PHE A 337 -14.02 8.71 5.41
N SER A 338 -13.26 7.85 4.76
CA SER A 338 -12.24 8.28 3.81
C SER A 338 -12.14 7.31 2.63
N THR A 339 -11.70 7.83 1.50
CA THR A 339 -11.46 7.06 0.28
C THR A 339 -10.20 7.54 -0.41
N ARG A 340 -9.50 6.59 -1.02
CA ARG A 340 -8.42 6.85 -1.95
C ARG A 340 -8.68 6.09 -3.23
N GLN A 341 -8.53 6.79 -4.36
CA GLN A 341 -8.59 6.23 -5.70
C GLN A 341 -7.32 6.63 -6.43
N GLU A 342 -6.61 5.65 -6.92
CA GLU A 342 -5.34 5.83 -7.61
C GLU A 342 -5.36 5.05 -8.91
N GLN A 343 -4.97 5.72 -9.98
CA GLN A 343 -4.81 5.21 -11.32
C GLN A 343 -3.42 5.61 -11.79
N ASP A 344 -2.51 4.63 -11.83
CA ASP A 344 -1.15 4.77 -12.32
C ASP A 344 -1.01 4.02 -13.64
N MET A 345 -0.85 4.75 -14.75
CA MET A 345 -0.67 4.13 -16.05
C MET A 345 0.74 3.57 -16.18
N TYR A 346 0.84 2.37 -16.74
CA TYR A 346 2.13 1.76 -17.05
C TYR A 346 2.87 2.54 -18.15
N LEU A 347 4.14 2.24 -18.31
CA LEU A 347 4.95 2.80 -19.38
C LEU A 347 4.45 2.36 -20.76
N TYR A 348 4.04 1.10 -20.86
CA TYR A 348 3.44 0.46 -22.03
C TYR A 348 2.25 -0.37 -21.60
N GLU A 349 1.26 -0.48 -22.48
CA GLU A 349 0.12 -1.36 -22.23
C GLU A 349 0.56 -2.83 -22.22
N VAL A 350 0.13 -3.51 -21.16
CA VAL A 350 0.25 -4.94 -20.99
C VAL A 350 -1.17 -5.54 -20.87
N SER A 351 -1.44 -6.55 -20.07
CA SER A 351 -2.83 -7.05 -19.92
C SER A 351 -3.81 -6.04 -19.28
N SER A 352 -3.26 -5.02 -18.64
CA SER A 352 -3.97 -3.84 -18.13
C SER A 352 -3.20 -2.59 -18.56
N PRO A 353 -3.85 -1.46 -18.86
CA PRO A 353 -3.16 -0.22 -19.19
C PRO A 353 -2.45 0.41 -17.98
N GLY A 354 -2.79 0.01 -16.77
CA GLY A 354 -2.21 0.57 -15.55
C GLY A 354 -2.53 -0.22 -14.30
N LEU A 355 -2.06 0.31 -13.20
CA LEU A 355 -2.33 -0.14 -11.85
C LEU A 355 -3.43 0.73 -11.24
N TYR A 356 -4.49 0.09 -10.78
CA TYR A 356 -5.63 0.74 -10.14
C TYR A 356 -5.70 0.33 -8.68
N ARG A 357 -5.74 1.30 -7.79
CA ARG A 357 -5.93 1.08 -6.36
C ARG A 357 -7.12 1.88 -5.87
N THR A 358 -8.03 1.22 -5.19
CA THR A 358 -9.18 1.87 -4.55
C THR A 358 -9.24 1.41 -3.11
N SER A 359 -9.41 2.33 -2.18
CA SER A 359 -9.62 1.99 -0.79
C SER A 359 -10.70 2.87 -0.14
N TYR A 360 -11.42 2.26 0.79
CA TYR A 360 -12.40 2.91 1.63
C TYR A 360 -12.10 2.57 3.08
N LEU A 361 -12.14 3.57 3.94
CA LEU A 361 -12.03 3.40 5.37
C LEU A 361 -13.21 4.09 6.04
N PHE A 362 -13.86 3.40 6.94
CA PHE A 362 -14.94 3.94 7.75
C PHE A 362 -14.69 3.61 9.22
N LYS A 363 -14.77 4.61 10.07
CA LYS A 363 -14.67 4.46 11.52
C LYS A 363 -15.91 5.03 12.18
N LEU A 364 -16.46 4.32 13.14
CA LEU A 364 -17.56 4.74 13.99
C LEU A 364 -17.12 4.65 15.43
N THR A 365 -17.31 5.73 16.19
CA THR A 365 -16.86 5.82 17.58
C THR A 365 -18.01 6.28 18.47
N SER A 366 -18.18 5.61 19.61
CA SER A 366 -19.16 5.96 20.65
C SER A 366 -18.52 5.90 22.02
N ASP A 367 -18.71 6.92 22.82
CA ASP A 367 -18.37 6.97 24.25
C ASP A 367 -19.58 6.47 25.02
N LEU A 368 -19.65 5.14 25.26
CA LEU A 368 -20.80 4.48 25.92
C LEU A 368 -21.04 4.98 27.34
N SER A 369 -19.98 5.45 28.00
CA SER A 369 -19.99 6.14 29.29
C SER A 369 -18.69 6.93 29.45
N ASP A 370 -18.56 7.72 30.52
CA ASP A 370 -17.32 8.44 30.87
C ASP A 370 -16.09 7.52 31.01
N ARG A 371 -16.34 6.21 31.17
CA ARG A 371 -15.28 5.19 31.37
C ARG A 371 -15.24 4.11 30.31
N SER A 372 -16.08 4.17 29.29
CA SER A 372 -16.10 3.12 28.27
C SER A 372 -16.31 3.69 26.86
N LYS A 373 -15.54 3.16 25.91
CA LYS A 373 -15.53 3.59 24.52
C LYS A 373 -15.63 2.38 23.61
N LEU A 374 -16.43 2.48 22.56
CA LEU A 374 -16.55 1.48 21.50
C LEU A 374 -16.16 2.09 20.16
N VAL A 375 -15.30 1.40 19.44
CA VAL A 375 -14.85 1.80 18.10
C VAL A 375 -15.06 0.64 17.14
N TYR A 376 -15.78 0.89 16.06
CA TYR A 376 -15.88 0.00 14.92
C TYR A 376 -15.08 0.58 13.76
N SER A 377 -14.26 -0.24 13.11
CA SER A 377 -13.46 0.12 11.95
C SER A 377 -13.76 -0.82 10.79
N PHE A 378 -13.93 -0.26 9.62
CA PHE A 378 -14.07 -0.99 8.37
C PHE A 378 -13.04 -0.49 7.37
N TYR A 379 -12.33 -1.41 6.73
CA TYR A 379 -11.44 -1.14 5.62
C TYR A 379 -11.79 -2.05 4.46
N ASN A 380 -11.88 -1.49 3.26
CA ASN A 380 -11.98 -2.23 2.02
C ASN A 380 -10.96 -1.69 1.03
N GLY A 381 -10.13 -2.55 0.49
CA GLY A 381 -9.11 -2.23 -0.49
C GLY A 381 -9.22 -3.14 -1.71
N ASN A 382 -9.05 -2.57 -2.88
CA ASN A 382 -8.98 -3.28 -4.14
C ASN A 382 -7.77 -2.79 -4.92
N MET A 383 -6.96 -3.72 -5.43
CA MET A 383 -5.82 -3.44 -6.29
C MET A 383 -5.93 -4.31 -7.53
N GLU A 384 -5.90 -3.67 -8.70
CA GLU A 384 -6.04 -4.31 -10.00
C GLU A 384 -4.88 -3.89 -10.91
N GLY A 385 -4.35 -4.83 -11.66
CA GLY A 385 -3.24 -4.57 -12.57
C GLY A 385 -2.82 -5.82 -13.34
N THR A 386 -1.55 -5.90 -13.64
CA THR A 386 -0.96 -7.00 -14.41
C THR A 386 -0.03 -7.81 -13.52
N THR A 387 -0.08 -9.15 -13.61
CA THR A 387 0.82 -10.00 -12.83
C THR A 387 2.22 -10.07 -13.43
N LEU A 388 3.24 -10.11 -12.55
CA LEU A 388 4.63 -10.41 -12.91
C LEU A 388 4.90 -11.90 -13.09
N SER A 389 4.08 -12.76 -12.45
CA SER A 389 4.32 -14.19 -12.40
C SER A 389 3.66 -14.92 -13.55
N ARG A 390 4.39 -15.86 -14.17
CA ARG A 390 3.82 -16.87 -15.09
C ARG A 390 3.63 -18.23 -14.42
N GLY A 391 4.30 -18.45 -13.31
CA GLY A 391 4.24 -19.70 -12.55
C GLY A 391 3.03 -19.83 -11.63
N GLY A 392 2.12 -18.88 -11.69
CA GLY A 392 0.99 -18.77 -10.75
C GLY A 392 1.29 -17.89 -9.56
N GLY A 393 0.24 -17.53 -8.85
CA GLY A 393 0.29 -16.57 -7.77
C GLY A 393 0.05 -15.14 -8.24
N THR A 394 -0.29 -14.30 -7.27
CA THR A 394 -0.60 -12.89 -7.49
C THR A 394 0.63 -12.05 -7.15
N SER A 395 1.29 -11.54 -8.16
CA SER A 395 2.38 -10.57 -8.04
C SER A 395 2.09 -9.44 -9.02
N ILE A 396 1.71 -8.28 -8.52
CA ILE A 396 1.25 -7.17 -9.34
C ILE A 396 2.42 -6.28 -9.73
N MET A 397 2.50 -5.90 -11.01
CA MET A 397 3.43 -4.87 -11.49
C MET A 397 3.13 -3.56 -10.77
N ASN A 398 4.12 -3.02 -10.06
CA ASN A 398 3.94 -1.80 -9.28
C ASN A 398 4.68 -0.60 -9.87
N ASP A 399 5.72 -0.82 -10.66
CA ASP A 399 6.55 0.27 -11.16
C ASP A 399 7.18 -0.03 -12.54
N VAL A 400 7.89 0.96 -13.06
CA VAL A 400 8.56 0.89 -14.35
C VAL A 400 9.68 -0.14 -14.39
N TRP A 401 10.33 -0.43 -13.26
CA TRP A 401 11.41 -1.41 -13.16
C TRP A 401 10.89 -2.84 -13.30
N ASP A 402 9.73 -3.11 -12.76
CA ASP A 402 9.02 -4.38 -12.93
C ASP A 402 8.81 -4.66 -14.43
N LEU A 403 8.26 -3.69 -15.16
CA LEU A 403 8.04 -3.83 -16.59
C LEU A 403 9.35 -3.96 -17.36
N ALA A 404 10.33 -3.10 -17.09
CA ALA A 404 11.63 -3.11 -17.76
C ALA A 404 12.38 -4.44 -17.55
N SER A 405 12.36 -4.98 -16.34
CA SER A 405 12.99 -6.27 -16.03
C SER A 405 12.36 -7.43 -16.81
N GLN A 406 11.05 -7.41 -16.94
CA GLN A 406 10.31 -8.44 -17.66
C GLN A 406 10.54 -8.36 -19.19
N VAL A 407 10.56 -7.17 -19.75
CA VAL A 407 10.87 -6.93 -21.15
C VAL A 407 12.29 -7.37 -21.47
N ASN A 408 13.27 -6.97 -20.65
CA ASN A 408 14.68 -7.29 -20.87
C ASN A 408 15.00 -8.79 -20.68
N SER A 409 14.21 -9.53 -19.93
CA SER A 409 14.43 -10.95 -19.67
C SER A 409 13.89 -11.87 -20.77
N SER A 410 13.55 -11.35 -21.96
CA SER A 410 12.95 -12.16 -23.05
C SER A 410 13.87 -13.26 -23.61
N GLY A 411 15.18 -13.12 -23.46
CA GLY A 411 16.18 -14.07 -23.95
C GLY A 411 16.44 -14.02 -25.45
N PHE A 412 15.78 -13.13 -26.18
CA PHE A 412 15.94 -12.91 -27.62
C PHE A 412 16.40 -11.50 -27.90
N THR A 413 16.99 -11.28 -29.08
CA THR A 413 17.40 -9.95 -29.53
C THR A 413 16.22 -8.97 -29.58
N MET A 414 15.04 -9.46 -29.96
CA MET A 414 13.81 -8.69 -30.01
C MET A 414 13.05 -8.84 -28.70
N PRO A 415 12.64 -7.73 -28.03
CA PRO A 415 11.86 -7.82 -26.79
C PRO A 415 10.38 -8.12 -27.09
N TRP A 416 10.11 -9.29 -27.67
CA TRP A 416 8.79 -9.71 -28.15
C TRP A 416 7.67 -9.56 -27.10
N ARG A 417 8.01 -9.66 -25.80
CA ARG A 417 7.05 -9.47 -24.71
C ARG A 417 6.45 -8.07 -24.67
N LEU A 418 7.16 -7.08 -25.23
CA LEU A 418 6.66 -5.72 -25.34
C LEU A 418 5.51 -5.60 -26.34
N TYR A 419 5.47 -6.49 -27.33
CA TYR A 419 4.51 -6.46 -28.42
C TYR A 419 3.37 -7.47 -28.25
N THR A 420 3.32 -8.17 -27.13
CA THR A 420 2.38 -9.25 -26.85
C THR A 420 1.72 -9.03 -25.48
N ASN A 421 0.65 -8.23 -25.45
CA ASN A 421 -0.05 -7.88 -24.21
C ASN A 421 -0.62 -9.10 -23.48
N GLU A 422 -1.02 -10.10 -24.24
CA GLU A 422 -1.63 -11.33 -23.74
C GLU A 422 -0.64 -12.28 -23.04
N TYR A 423 0.66 -11.98 -23.11
CA TYR A 423 1.69 -12.68 -22.32
C TYR A 423 1.44 -12.54 -20.82
N TRP A 424 0.78 -11.48 -20.42
CA TRP A 424 0.51 -11.11 -19.05
C TRP A 424 -0.92 -11.49 -18.65
N ALA A 425 -1.13 -11.82 -17.38
CA ALA A 425 -2.47 -12.04 -16.85
C ALA A 425 -2.96 -10.80 -16.10
N PRO A 426 -4.23 -10.43 -16.26
CA PRO A 426 -4.86 -9.48 -15.35
C PRO A 426 -4.96 -10.10 -13.96
N THR A 427 -4.69 -9.30 -12.96
CA THR A 427 -4.68 -9.75 -11.56
C THR A 427 -5.32 -8.73 -10.64
N GLN A 428 -5.95 -9.22 -9.59
CA GLN A 428 -6.68 -8.43 -8.60
C GLN A 428 -6.45 -8.98 -7.20
N VAL A 429 -6.28 -8.08 -6.24
CA VAL A 429 -6.28 -8.40 -4.81
C VAL A 429 -7.36 -7.57 -4.12
N LYS A 430 -8.33 -8.24 -3.52
CA LYS A 430 -9.37 -7.62 -2.69
C LYS A 430 -9.07 -7.87 -1.22
N ASN A 431 -9.14 -6.82 -0.42
CA ASN A 431 -8.99 -6.91 1.03
C ASN A 431 -10.19 -6.28 1.72
N THR A 432 -10.75 -6.95 2.72
CA THR A 432 -11.83 -6.43 3.57
C THR A 432 -11.51 -6.74 5.02
N THR A 433 -11.46 -5.71 5.84
CA THR A 433 -11.16 -5.82 7.28
C THR A 433 -12.28 -5.20 8.10
N HIS A 434 -12.75 -5.91 9.10
CA HIS A 434 -13.66 -5.43 10.14
C HIS A 434 -12.94 -5.49 11.48
N GLY A 435 -12.94 -4.39 12.21
CA GLY A 435 -12.36 -4.27 13.54
C GLY A 435 -13.40 -3.76 14.53
N LEU A 436 -13.42 -4.32 15.74
CA LEU A 436 -14.20 -3.83 16.86
C LEU A 436 -13.29 -3.72 18.07
N LYS A 437 -13.17 -2.52 18.64
CA LYS A 437 -12.40 -2.27 19.85
C LYS A 437 -13.30 -1.72 20.95
N TYR A 438 -13.26 -2.37 22.10
CA TYR A 438 -13.90 -1.90 23.33
C TYR A 438 -12.82 -1.54 24.35
N THR A 439 -12.88 -0.33 24.89
CA THR A 439 -11.99 0.18 25.95
C THR A 439 -12.81 0.43 27.21
N GLN A 440 -12.34 -0.05 28.36
CA GLN A 440 -12.96 0.19 29.67
C GLN A 440 -11.91 0.67 30.69
N PHE A 441 -12.13 1.85 31.26
CA PHE A 441 -11.39 2.33 32.41
C PHE A 441 -11.95 1.68 33.70
N LEU A 442 -11.07 1.03 34.46
CA LEU A 442 -11.39 0.47 35.77
C LEU A 442 -11.21 1.53 36.86
N SER A 443 -10.20 2.38 36.67
CA SER A 443 -9.85 3.51 37.54
C SER A 443 -9.13 4.56 36.69
N ASN A 444 -8.74 5.69 37.25
CA ASN A 444 -8.01 6.72 36.52
C ASN A 444 -6.59 6.26 36.12
N ASP A 445 -6.05 5.25 36.80
CA ASP A 445 -4.73 4.68 36.61
C ASP A 445 -4.72 3.33 35.87
N SER A 446 -5.90 2.78 35.50
CA SER A 446 -5.98 1.47 34.86
C SER A 446 -7.14 1.32 33.88
N PHE A 447 -6.87 0.63 32.78
CA PHE A 447 -7.87 0.29 31.75
C PHE A 447 -7.54 -1.03 31.05
N TYR A 448 -8.51 -1.58 30.36
CA TYR A 448 -8.29 -2.66 29.41
C TYR A 448 -8.93 -2.38 28.05
N ASP A 449 -8.35 -2.97 27.01
CA ASP A 449 -8.87 -3.02 25.65
C ASP A 449 -9.21 -4.48 25.28
N LEU A 450 -10.34 -4.67 24.64
CA LEU A 450 -10.69 -5.90 23.94
C LEU A 450 -10.84 -5.58 22.45
N ILE A 451 -10.14 -6.33 21.60
CA ILE A 451 -10.10 -6.09 20.17
C ILE A 451 -10.47 -7.37 19.44
N MET A 452 -11.41 -7.28 18.51
CA MET A 452 -11.77 -8.33 17.56
C MET A 452 -11.51 -7.83 16.14
N LYS A 453 -10.87 -8.67 15.30
CA LYS A 453 -10.65 -8.38 13.89
C LYS A 453 -11.03 -9.57 13.03
N ILE A 454 -11.67 -9.29 11.91
CA ILE A 454 -11.89 -10.23 10.81
C ILE A 454 -11.27 -9.61 9.57
N ASP A 455 -10.33 -10.31 8.97
CA ASP A 455 -9.64 -9.91 7.75
C ASP A 455 -9.87 -10.95 6.66
N SER A 456 -10.15 -10.48 5.44
CA SER A 456 -10.47 -11.31 4.30
C SER A 456 -9.74 -10.81 3.08
N LYS A 457 -8.91 -11.68 2.47
CA LYS A 457 -8.23 -11.38 1.21
C LYS A 457 -8.57 -12.41 0.14
N ASP A 458 -8.93 -11.90 -1.03
CA ASP A 458 -9.18 -12.71 -2.22
C ASP A 458 -8.16 -12.33 -3.29
N TYR A 459 -7.46 -13.33 -3.84
CA TYR A 459 -6.50 -13.20 -4.90
C TYR A 459 -7.09 -13.79 -6.17
N ILE A 460 -7.11 -12.99 -7.24
CA ILE A 460 -7.73 -13.36 -8.49
C ILE A 460 -6.75 -13.05 -9.61
N THR A 461 -6.21 -14.10 -10.24
CA THR A 461 -5.43 -13.97 -11.48
C THR A 461 -6.08 -14.88 -12.51
N GLY A 462 -6.57 -14.30 -13.57
CA GLY A 462 -7.37 -14.98 -14.57
C GLY A 462 -6.77 -14.94 -15.96
N HIS A 463 -7.58 -15.32 -16.92
CA HIS A 463 -7.28 -15.14 -18.33
C HIS A 463 -7.38 -13.67 -18.70
N GLY A 464 -6.54 -13.21 -19.61
CA GLY A 464 -6.78 -12.00 -20.38
C GLY A 464 -8.02 -12.12 -21.28
N ALA A 465 -8.22 -11.15 -22.14
CA ALA A 465 -9.26 -11.23 -23.15
C ALA A 465 -9.10 -12.53 -23.98
N ARG A 466 -10.18 -13.24 -24.21
CA ARG A 466 -10.11 -14.45 -25.02
C ARG A 466 -10.00 -14.07 -26.49
N ARG A 467 -9.23 -14.86 -27.23
CA ARG A 467 -9.09 -14.80 -28.67
C ARG A 467 -10.45 -14.88 -29.35
N ASP A 468 -10.71 -13.98 -30.30
CA ASP A 468 -11.88 -14.05 -31.17
C ASP A 468 -11.58 -14.96 -32.38
N THR A 469 -11.97 -16.21 -32.27
CA THR A 469 -11.80 -17.22 -33.35
C THR A 469 -12.82 -17.07 -34.47
N THR A 470 -13.74 -16.11 -34.37
CA THR A 470 -14.75 -15.88 -35.44
C THR A 470 -14.25 -14.97 -36.54
N LYS A 471 -13.13 -14.27 -36.30
CA LYS A 471 -12.51 -13.35 -37.26
C LYS A 471 -11.20 -13.94 -37.77
N THR A 472 -11.03 -13.92 -39.07
CA THR A 472 -9.80 -14.32 -39.73
C THR A 472 -9.27 -13.16 -40.58
N TYR A 473 -7.95 -13.04 -40.63
CA TYR A 473 -7.24 -12.00 -41.36
C TYR A 473 -6.24 -12.65 -42.29
N THR A 474 -6.29 -12.27 -43.56
CA THR A 474 -5.25 -12.64 -44.52
C THR A 474 -4.07 -11.71 -44.34
N VAL A 475 -2.96 -12.22 -43.83
CA VAL A 475 -1.75 -11.45 -43.58
C VAL A 475 -0.99 -11.17 -44.88
N PHE A 476 -0.89 -12.18 -45.75
CA PHE A 476 -0.28 -12.08 -47.10
C PHE A 476 -0.70 -13.25 -47.95
N GLY A 477 -0.40 -13.18 -49.26
CA GLY A 477 -0.66 -14.27 -50.21
C GLY A 477 -2.04 -14.23 -50.85
N SER A 478 -2.27 -15.16 -51.74
CA SER A 478 -3.56 -15.48 -52.36
C SER A 478 -3.61 -16.93 -52.77
N GLY A 479 -4.73 -17.59 -52.59
CA GLY A 479 -4.89 -19.01 -52.91
C GLY A 479 -4.04 -19.96 -52.06
N ALA A 480 -3.26 -20.83 -52.67
CA ALA A 480 -2.47 -21.85 -51.95
C ALA A 480 -1.36 -21.27 -51.03
N ASN A 481 -0.95 -20.04 -51.26
CA ASN A 481 0.05 -19.33 -50.48
C ASN A 481 -0.57 -18.26 -49.55
N GLU A 482 -1.85 -18.37 -49.28
CA GLU A 482 -2.55 -17.47 -48.39
C GLU A 482 -2.25 -17.84 -46.94
N TRP A 483 -1.75 -16.86 -46.18
CA TRP A 483 -1.55 -17.00 -44.74
C TRP A 483 -2.65 -16.32 -43.99
N VAL A 484 -3.51 -17.11 -43.38
CA VAL A 484 -4.66 -16.64 -42.65
C VAL A 484 -4.40 -16.78 -41.16
N ALA A 485 -4.45 -15.65 -40.48
CA ALA A 485 -4.39 -15.61 -39.03
C ALA A 485 -5.75 -15.16 -38.49
N ASP A 486 -6.18 -15.74 -37.40
CA ASP A 486 -7.28 -15.17 -36.65
C ASP A 486 -6.78 -13.99 -35.82
N GLU A 487 -7.62 -13.00 -35.63
CA GLU A 487 -7.30 -11.96 -34.70
C GLU A 487 -7.34 -12.53 -33.29
N ALA A 488 -6.17 -12.46 -32.68
CA ALA A 488 -6.02 -12.94 -31.34
C ALA A 488 -5.84 -11.75 -30.43
N PRO A 489 -6.80 -11.39 -29.61
CA PRO A 489 -6.47 -10.61 -28.42
C PRO A 489 -5.57 -11.43 -27.48
N ILE A 490 -5.49 -12.73 -27.66
CA ILE A 490 -4.66 -13.64 -26.86
C ILE A 490 -3.67 -14.34 -27.76
N GLY A 491 -2.64 -13.72 -28.26
CA GLY A 491 -1.58 -14.34 -29.02
C GLY A 491 -2.03 -15.41 -30.02
N PHE A 492 -1.44 -15.43 -31.14
CA PHE A 492 -1.73 -16.43 -32.15
C PHE A 492 -1.09 -17.77 -31.79
N PHE A 493 -1.87 -18.84 -31.80
CA PHE A 493 -1.38 -20.21 -31.62
C PHE A 493 -1.78 -21.04 -32.82
N GLY A 494 -0.85 -21.39 -33.66
CA GLY A 494 -1.12 -22.28 -34.78
C GLY A 494 -0.56 -21.87 -36.15
N GLY A 495 0.43 -20.97 -36.17
CA GLY A 495 1.26 -20.73 -37.36
C GLY A 495 2.51 -21.58 -37.38
N PRO A 496 3.30 -21.50 -38.43
CA PRO A 496 4.57 -22.20 -38.49
C PRO A 496 5.46 -21.72 -37.32
N LEU A 497 5.76 -22.66 -36.43
CA LEU A 497 6.64 -22.45 -35.29
C LEU A 497 8.08 -22.37 -35.77
N PHE A 498 8.51 -21.26 -36.30
CA PHE A 498 9.93 -21.04 -36.44
C PHE A 498 10.30 -19.70 -35.80
N SER A 499 11.31 -19.75 -35.00
CA SER A 499 11.90 -18.60 -34.36
C SER A 499 13.20 -18.30 -35.09
N VAL A 500 13.19 -17.27 -35.90
CA VAL A 500 14.44 -16.71 -36.42
C VAL A 500 14.95 -15.74 -35.38
N GLU A 501 15.69 -16.24 -34.38
CA GLU A 501 16.26 -15.47 -33.29
C GLU A 501 15.25 -14.56 -32.54
N GLY A 502 14.02 -15.02 -32.40
CA GLY A 502 12.94 -14.26 -31.75
C GLY A 502 12.29 -13.18 -32.63
N ARG A 503 12.72 -13.03 -33.88
CA ARG A 503 12.15 -12.04 -34.80
C ARG A 503 10.81 -12.47 -35.36
N LEU A 504 10.57 -13.76 -35.44
CA LEU A 504 9.31 -14.37 -35.84
C LEU A 504 8.88 -15.35 -34.74
N ALA A 505 8.57 -14.83 -33.59
CA ALA A 505 8.06 -15.60 -32.46
C ALA A 505 6.53 -15.62 -32.52
N PHE A 506 5.98 -16.60 -33.20
CA PHE A 506 4.54 -16.79 -33.27
C PHE A 506 3.97 -17.27 -31.96
N GLY A 507 2.95 -16.65 -31.55
CA GLY A 507 1.90 -17.12 -30.65
C GLY A 507 2.38 -17.92 -29.47
N GLY A 508 2.59 -17.85 -28.57
CA GLY A 508 2.97 -18.57 -27.35
C GLY A 508 2.88 -17.68 -26.15
N ALA A 509 2.27 -16.59 -26.38
CA ALA A 509 2.25 -15.53 -25.41
C ALA A 509 0.96 -15.48 -24.62
N ILE A 510 0.35 -16.63 -24.37
CA ILE A 510 -0.82 -16.68 -23.49
C ILE A 510 -0.32 -16.74 -22.06
N SER A 511 -0.86 -15.87 -21.22
CA SER A 511 -0.60 -15.96 -19.79
C SER A 511 -1.10 -17.29 -19.23
N THR A 512 -0.19 -17.98 -18.57
CA THR A 512 -0.49 -19.23 -17.87
C THR A 512 -0.75 -19.04 -16.38
N SER A 513 -0.47 -17.86 -15.83
CA SER A 513 -0.63 -17.59 -14.40
C SER A 513 -2.10 -17.63 -13.97
N ARG A 514 -2.38 -18.33 -12.88
CA ARG A 514 -3.71 -18.45 -12.29
C ARG A 514 -3.61 -18.34 -10.78
N ASP A 515 -4.59 -17.68 -10.19
CA ASP A 515 -4.74 -17.60 -8.74
C ASP A 515 -6.22 -17.44 -8.38
N SER A 516 -6.70 -18.22 -7.45
CA SER A 516 -8.04 -18.11 -6.87
C SER A 516 -8.00 -18.32 -5.36
N SER A 517 -6.88 -17.96 -4.75
CA SER A 517 -6.63 -18.15 -3.32
C SER A 517 -7.49 -17.23 -2.47
N LYS A 518 -7.82 -17.70 -1.27
CA LYS A 518 -8.55 -16.95 -0.25
C LYS A 518 -7.85 -17.09 1.09
N VAL A 519 -7.71 -15.97 1.78
CA VAL A 519 -7.15 -15.92 3.13
C VAL A 519 -8.16 -15.25 4.05
N ARG A 520 -8.47 -15.91 5.15
CA ARG A 520 -9.36 -15.38 6.20
C ARG A 520 -8.63 -15.43 7.51
N THR A 521 -8.62 -14.33 8.25
CA THR A 521 -7.92 -14.24 9.54
C THR A 521 -8.86 -13.66 10.59
N TYR A 522 -8.95 -14.35 11.72
CA TYR A 522 -9.72 -13.95 12.88
C TYR A 522 -8.76 -13.66 14.02
N THR A 523 -8.83 -12.47 14.59
CA THR A 523 -7.98 -12.05 15.70
C THR A 523 -8.82 -11.66 16.90
N LEU A 524 -8.48 -12.18 18.07
CA LEU A 524 -8.96 -11.74 19.37
C LEU A 524 -7.76 -11.31 20.21
N LYS A 525 -7.77 -10.06 20.69
CA LYS A 525 -6.69 -9.50 21.49
C LYS A 525 -7.25 -8.80 22.72
N GLY A 526 -6.60 -9.02 23.86
CA GLY A 526 -6.90 -8.33 25.11
C GLY A 526 -5.65 -7.69 25.68
N ASN A 527 -5.73 -6.44 26.10
CA ASN A 527 -4.62 -5.71 26.73
C ASN A 527 -5.11 -5.10 28.05
N TYR A 528 -4.28 -5.16 29.07
CA TYR A 528 -4.49 -4.47 30.35
C TYR A 528 -3.33 -3.53 30.62
N THR A 529 -3.62 -2.30 31.02
CA THR A 529 -2.62 -1.28 31.37
C THR A 529 -2.92 -0.72 32.74
N LYS A 530 -1.89 -0.61 33.59
CA LYS A 530 -1.97 0.03 34.89
C LYS A 530 -0.73 0.88 35.19
N GLN A 531 -0.92 2.14 35.57
CA GLN A 531 0.11 2.97 36.16
C GLN A 531 0.26 2.56 37.64
N LEU A 532 1.40 2.01 38.03
CA LEU A 532 1.65 1.53 39.38
C LEU A 532 2.11 2.64 40.32
N ASN A 533 2.94 3.55 39.81
CA ASN A 533 3.43 4.76 40.46
C ASN A 533 4.01 5.71 39.40
N ASN A 534 4.59 6.82 39.81
CA ASN A 534 5.10 7.87 38.90
C ASN A 534 6.18 7.38 37.92
N HIS A 535 6.84 6.26 38.21
CA HIS A 535 7.97 5.71 37.43
C HIS A 535 7.65 4.39 36.73
N HIS A 536 6.62 3.66 37.17
CA HIS A 536 6.35 2.29 36.70
C HIS A 536 4.95 2.15 36.15
N GLN A 537 4.86 1.66 34.92
CA GLN A 537 3.63 1.25 34.26
C GLN A 537 3.70 -0.25 33.95
N LEU A 538 2.66 -0.97 34.29
CA LEU A 538 2.47 -2.38 33.95
C LEU A 538 1.54 -2.45 32.74
N LYS A 539 1.95 -3.24 31.75
CA LYS A 539 1.08 -3.64 30.65
C LYS A 539 1.18 -5.15 30.49
N ALA A 540 0.05 -5.81 30.26
CA ALA A 540 -0.04 -7.24 30.04
C ALA A 540 -1.14 -7.53 29.02
N GLY A 541 -1.00 -8.59 28.25
CA GLY A 541 -2.01 -8.92 27.26
C GLY A 541 -1.85 -10.29 26.64
N GLY A 542 -2.80 -10.62 25.78
CA GLY A 542 -2.78 -11.84 25.00
C GLY A 542 -3.48 -11.65 23.67
N GLU A 543 -3.08 -12.45 22.70
CA GLU A 543 -3.64 -12.44 21.35
C GLU A 543 -3.81 -13.87 20.86
N PHE A 544 -4.98 -14.16 20.32
CA PHE A 544 -5.29 -15.37 19.59
C PHE A 544 -5.58 -15.03 18.13
N VAL A 545 -4.90 -15.69 17.21
CA VAL A 545 -5.11 -15.54 15.76
C VAL A 545 -5.41 -16.91 15.17
N LEU A 546 -6.48 -17.00 14.42
CA LEU A 546 -6.84 -18.15 13.60
C LEU A 546 -6.86 -17.70 12.15
N SER A 547 -6.12 -18.36 11.28
CA SER A 547 -6.08 -18.11 9.84
C SER A 547 -6.62 -19.33 9.10
N ASN A 548 -7.48 -19.11 8.11
CA ASN A 548 -7.86 -20.10 7.13
C ASN A 548 -7.19 -19.73 5.81
N LEU A 549 -6.33 -20.59 5.30
CA LEU A 549 -5.53 -20.41 4.09
C LEU A 549 -6.00 -21.40 3.02
N ASP A 550 -6.95 -21.00 2.20
CA ASP A 550 -7.37 -21.73 1.00
C ASP A 550 -6.55 -21.21 -0.20
N LEU A 551 -5.38 -21.79 -0.42
CA LEU A 551 -4.44 -21.37 -1.46
C LEU A 551 -4.60 -22.25 -2.69
N LYS A 552 -4.94 -21.62 -3.82
CA LYS A 552 -5.08 -22.26 -5.10
C LYS A 552 -4.49 -21.39 -6.19
N TYR A 553 -3.25 -21.65 -6.54
CA TYR A 553 -2.54 -20.92 -7.58
C TYR A 553 -1.63 -21.84 -8.37
N GLY A 554 -1.31 -21.46 -9.58
CA GLY A 554 -0.47 -22.29 -10.44
C GLY A 554 -0.36 -21.76 -11.86
N SER A 555 0.22 -22.60 -12.72
CA SER A 555 0.30 -22.37 -14.15
C SER A 555 -0.71 -23.28 -14.86
N GLN A 556 -1.54 -22.67 -15.69
CA GLN A 556 -2.48 -23.40 -16.53
C GLN A 556 -2.27 -23.02 -17.99
N ASN A 557 -1.82 -23.98 -18.78
CA ASN A 557 -1.72 -23.84 -20.22
C ASN A 557 -2.91 -24.58 -20.86
N GLU A 558 -3.83 -23.83 -21.46
CA GLU A 558 -5.03 -24.41 -22.08
C GLU A 558 -4.72 -25.20 -23.36
N PHE A 559 -3.56 -24.96 -23.98
CA PHE A 559 -3.18 -25.52 -25.27
C PHE A 559 -2.15 -26.68 -25.19
N LEU A 560 -1.48 -26.85 -24.05
CA LEU A 560 -0.51 -27.91 -23.84
C LEU A 560 -0.96 -28.79 -22.67
N PRO A 561 -1.61 -29.94 -22.96
CA PRO A 561 -1.93 -30.92 -21.94
C PRO A 561 -0.65 -31.45 -21.30
N GLY A 562 -0.47 -31.25 -20.01
CA GLY A 562 0.72 -31.70 -19.26
C GLY A 562 1.58 -30.57 -18.69
N GLY A 563 1.38 -29.31 -19.11
CA GLY A 563 2.05 -28.14 -18.56
C GLY A 563 1.34 -27.48 -17.37
N ASN A 564 0.28 -28.11 -16.87
CA ASN A 564 -0.49 -27.55 -15.77
C ASN A 564 0.07 -28.02 -14.43
N TYR A 565 0.41 -27.09 -13.57
CA TYR A 565 0.69 -27.41 -12.19
C TYR A 565 -0.07 -26.45 -11.25
N TRP A 566 -0.52 -26.97 -10.13
CA TRP A 566 -1.25 -26.24 -9.12
C TRP A 566 -0.60 -26.46 -7.76
N SER A 567 -0.41 -25.37 -7.03
CA SER A 567 -0.15 -25.40 -5.61
C SER A 567 -1.50 -25.29 -4.90
N LEU A 568 -1.86 -26.33 -4.16
CA LEU A 568 -3.09 -26.40 -3.41
C LEU A 568 -2.74 -26.56 -1.93
N MET A 569 -3.25 -25.68 -1.11
CA MET A 569 -3.07 -25.75 0.33
C MET A 569 -4.38 -25.28 0.99
N ASP A 570 -4.92 -26.10 1.86
CA ASP A 570 -6.06 -25.75 2.71
C ASP A 570 -5.69 -26.08 4.15
N VAL A 571 -5.38 -25.05 4.93
CA VAL A 571 -4.89 -25.20 6.30
C VAL A 571 -5.44 -24.11 7.20
N ASP A 572 -5.63 -24.44 8.47
CA ASP A 572 -6.12 -23.57 9.52
C ASP A 572 -5.07 -23.36 10.62
N PRO A 573 -3.97 -22.66 10.37
CA PRO A 573 -2.98 -22.37 11.41
C PRO A 573 -3.56 -21.44 12.47
N TYR A 574 -3.18 -21.71 13.72
CA TYR A 574 -3.50 -20.83 14.84
C TYR A 574 -2.26 -20.38 15.58
N ARG A 575 -2.37 -19.22 16.22
CA ARG A 575 -1.29 -18.65 17.04
C ARG A 575 -1.89 -18.09 18.33
N LEU A 576 -1.35 -18.53 19.45
CA LEU A 576 -1.63 -17.96 20.76
C LEU A 576 -0.38 -17.26 21.28
N SER A 577 -0.58 -16.14 21.91
CA SER A 577 0.50 -15.33 22.43
C SER A 577 0.11 -14.60 23.71
N ILE A 578 1.07 -14.52 24.64
CA ILE A 578 0.94 -13.82 25.92
C ILE A 578 2.17 -12.90 26.05
N PHE A 579 1.97 -11.69 26.53
CA PHE A 579 3.02 -10.69 26.69
C PHE A 579 2.80 -9.80 27.92
#